data_74040ee276a30eafab8a2d60c077d496
#
_entry.id   74040ee276a30eafab8a2d60c077d496
#
_cell.length_a   1.000
_cell.length_b   1.000
_cell.length_c   1.000
_cell.angle_alpha   90.00
_cell.angle_beta   90.00
_cell.angle_gamma   90.00
#
_symmetry.space_group_name_H-M   'P 1'
#
loop_
_entity.id
_entity.type
_entity.pdbx_description
1 polymer ?
#
loop_
_entity_poly.entity_id
_entity_poly.type
_entity_poly.pdbx_seq_one_letter_code
_entity_poly.pdbx_strand_id
1 'polypeptide(L)'
;HFILGNPLVTGGEGSFDEKCDMYATGRIYSPLMGIDFFEMHSNLQFDIVIGNPPWEKIRFEERKFFANLCPDISKISKKDKRRIKIEELSTKWPEVFIWAKDVNDDYAAMSSSNFTHPKIKYTVAGELNTYALFTELAFELTKPSGVCSLIIKSALVTSPSNKKFWNMIVTEGFLDSIYLFDNKKKIFPIDSREKFSVITLTHTYTSKFSFMAGLQSANEMATKSFSLVSSNDLKIINPFTKMFPNVSDTKDMQILIDTHNKLPIFETVYPECHFGRLIHLTAHANFIDTVPSETNVPIYEGKFIEQYDARFSTFDMVEDEKRYSAKASSLKNIDTGNGKPLPVSRYFVQKSLWEKYELQYPENYSLCWRSLTSSTNARTTLAMILPRCPTSQSIQLLQTESELDLLMLLGLFNSIPFDYFVRLKMPG
;
A
#
# COMPACT_ATOMS: atom_id res chain seq x y z
N HIS A 1 -12.75 -34.89 4.17
CA HIS A 1 -14.04 -34.30 3.78
C HIS A 1 -13.77 -33.09 2.88
N PHE A 2 -14.37 -33.12 1.68
CA PHE A 2 -14.36 -31.95 0.79
C PHE A 2 -15.62 -31.15 1.08
N ILE A 3 -15.47 -29.90 1.48
CA ILE A 3 -16.58 -28.95 1.52
C ILE A 3 -16.37 -28.00 0.34
N LEU A 4 -17.19 -28.14 -0.70
CA LEU A 4 -17.27 -27.20 -1.81
C LEU A 4 -18.23 -26.09 -1.39
N GLY A 5 -17.72 -24.91 -1.13
CA GLY A 5 -18.52 -23.73 -0.81
C GLY A 5 -17.65 -22.53 -0.42
N ASN A 6 -18.20 -21.34 -0.54
CA ASN A 6 -17.60 -20.16 0.04
C ASN A 6 -17.90 -20.18 1.54
N PRO A 7 -16.93 -20.38 2.43
CA PRO A 7 -17.16 -20.49 3.87
C PRO A 7 -17.72 -19.21 4.50
N LEU A 8 -17.71 -18.09 3.78
CA LEU A 8 -18.31 -16.83 4.21
C LEU A 8 -19.78 -16.70 3.78
N VAL A 9 -20.28 -17.61 2.94
CA VAL A 9 -21.66 -17.57 2.41
C VAL A 9 -22.52 -18.71 2.96
N THR A 10 -21.92 -19.77 3.48
CA THR A 10 -22.63 -20.97 3.94
C THR A 10 -23.02 -20.96 5.42
N GLY A 11 -22.99 -19.83 6.09
CA GLY A 11 -23.48 -19.69 7.47
C GLY A 11 -25.00 -19.73 7.56
N GLY A 12 -25.55 -20.56 8.44
CA GLY A 12 -26.96 -20.67 8.76
C GLY A 12 -27.72 -21.81 8.07
N GLU A 13 -28.73 -22.33 8.74
CA GLU A 13 -29.70 -23.29 8.20
C GLU A 13 -30.57 -22.63 7.15
N GLY A 14 -30.37 -22.94 5.90
CA GLY A 14 -31.17 -22.51 4.76
C GLY A 14 -30.72 -23.21 3.49
N SER A 15 -31.63 -23.43 2.56
CA SER A 15 -31.31 -24.01 1.27
C SER A 15 -30.40 -23.09 0.46
N PHE A 16 -29.64 -23.64 -0.49
CA PHE A 16 -28.83 -22.87 -1.43
C PHE A 16 -29.67 -21.82 -2.19
N ASP A 17 -30.93 -22.11 -2.48
CA ASP A 17 -31.86 -21.21 -3.17
C ASP A 17 -32.27 -20.01 -2.30
N GLU A 18 -32.54 -20.18 -1.01
CA GLU A 18 -32.81 -19.06 -0.10
C GLU A 18 -31.64 -18.12 0.04
N LYS A 19 -30.41 -18.62 -0.04
CA LYS A 19 -29.20 -17.81 0.00
C LYS A 19 -28.94 -17.06 -1.32
N CYS A 20 -29.28 -17.65 -2.46
CA CYS A 20 -29.26 -16.97 -3.74
C CYS A 20 -30.31 -15.85 -3.82
N ASP A 21 -31.48 -16.02 -3.26
CA ASP A 21 -32.53 -14.97 -3.16
C ASP A 21 -32.08 -13.80 -2.29
N MET A 22 -31.29 -14.04 -1.26
CA MET A 22 -30.71 -12.97 -0.41
C MET A 22 -29.66 -12.14 -1.15
N TYR A 23 -28.90 -12.73 -2.07
CA TYR A 23 -28.03 -11.99 -3.00
C TYR A 23 -28.84 -11.19 -4.03
N ALA A 24 -29.92 -11.74 -4.54
CA ALA A 24 -30.80 -11.09 -5.51
C ALA A 24 -31.56 -9.91 -4.88
N THR A 25 -31.89 -9.96 -3.59
CA THR A 25 -32.57 -8.88 -2.86
C THR A 25 -31.64 -7.77 -2.36
N GLY A 26 -30.33 -7.86 -2.68
CA GLY A 26 -29.37 -6.80 -2.35
C GLY A 26 -29.07 -6.64 -0.85
N ARG A 27 -29.49 -7.57 -0.01
CA ARG A 27 -28.99 -7.65 1.36
C ARG A 27 -27.54 -8.10 1.30
N ILE A 28 -26.63 -7.16 1.50
CA ILE A 28 -25.22 -7.46 1.65
C ILE A 28 -25.08 -8.24 2.94
N TYR A 29 -25.03 -9.56 2.81
CA TYR A 29 -24.50 -10.37 3.89
C TYR A 29 -23.06 -9.92 4.11
N SER A 30 -22.78 -9.47 5.33
CA SER A 30 -21.41 -9.34 5.75
C SER A 30 -20.70 -10.61 5.34
N PRO A 31 -19.60 -10.55 4.56
CA PRO A 31 -18.81 -11.73 4.26
C PRO A 31 -18.33 -12.45 5.54
N LEU A 32 -18.54 -11.87 6.70
CA LEU A 32 -18.19 -12.36 8.02
C LEU A 32 -19.39 -12.91 8.81
N MET A 33 -20.62 -12.81 8.30
CA MET A 33 -21.81 -13.49 8.91
C MET A 33 -21.83 -15.01 8.66
N GLY A 34 -20.92 -15.55 7.87
CA GLY A 34 -20.60 -16.98 7.83
C GLY A 34 -19.94 -17.51 9.12
N ILE A 35 -19.77 -16.67 10.12
CA ILE A 35 -19.26 -16.99 11.45
C ILE A 35 -20.08 -18.08 12.12
N ASP A 36 -21.41 -18.07 11.98
CA ASP A 36 -22.28 -19.06 12.61
C ASP A 36 -21.99 -20.49 12.16
N PHE A 37 -21.64 -20.69 10.87
CA PHE A 37 -21.23 -22.01 10.39
C PHE A 37 -19.94 -22.48 11.06
N PHE A 38 -19.00 -21.56 11.31
CA PHE A 38 -17.73 -21.88 11.95
C PHE A 38 -17.84 -21.96 13.47
N GLU A 39 -18.76 -21.24 14.10
CA GLU A 39 -19.06 -21.38 15.54
C GLU A 39 -19.68 -22.73 15.84
N MET A 40 -20.65 -23.20 15.04
CA MET A 40 -21.23 -24.54 15.19
C MET A 40 -20.22 -25.66 14.95
N HIS A 41 -19.15 -25.40 14.19
CA HIS A 41 -18.09 -26.37 13.86
C HIS A 41 -16.72 -25.90 14.34
N SER A 42 -16.64 -25.24 15.48
CA SER A 42 -15.42 -24.61 16.03
C SER A 42 -14.22 -25.57 16.18
N ASN A 43 -14.45 -26.86 16.22
CA ASN A 43 -13.41 -27.89 16.34
C ASN A 43 -13.07 -28.60 15.03
N LEU A 44 -13.71 -28.24 13.91
CA LEU A 44 -13.37 -28.80 12.60
C LEU A 44 -12.04 -28.28 12.12
N GLN A 45 -11.15 -29.22 11.82
CA GLN A 45 -9.89 -28.96 11.15
C GLN A 45 -9.75 -29.90 9.93
N PHE A 46 -9.06 -29.42 8.91
CA PHE A 46 -8.94 -30.10 7.64
C PHE A 46 -7.49 -30.52 7.37
N ASP A 47 -7.31 -31.65 6.71
CA ASP A 47 -5.98 -32.11 6.28
C ASP A 47 -5.46 -31.22 5.14
N ILE A 48 -6.36 -30.75 4.26
CA ILE A 48 -6.03 -29.91 3.11
C ILE A 48 -7.07 -28.80 3.00
N VAL A 49 -6.61 -27.56 2.93
CA VAL A 49 -7.42 -26.36 2.62
C VAL A 49 -6.88 -25.76 1.33
N ILE A 50 -7.73 -25.67 0.31
CA ILE A 50 -7.37 -25.09 -0.99
C ILE A 50 -8.42 -24.04 -1.37
N GLY A 51 -7.99 -22.87 -1.88
CA GLY A 51 -8.94 -21.87 -2.29
C GLY A 51 -8.35 -20.71 -3.08
N ASN A 52 -9.26 -19.96 -3.66
CA ASN A 52 -9.02 -18.63 -4.22
C ASN A 52 -10.03 -17.67 -3.57
N PRO A 53 -9.73 -17.14 -2.38
CA PRO A 53 -10.65 -16.25 -1.68
C PRO A 53 -10.85 -14.94 -2.47
N PRO A 54 -11.94 -14.20 -2.22
CA PRO A 54 -12.16 -12.91 -2.85
C PRO A 54 -11.05 -11.91 -2.51
N TRP A 55 -10.72 -11.00 -3.43
CA TRP A 55 -9.63 -10.02 -3.30
C TRP A 55 -10.17 -8.60 -3.15
N GLU A 56 -11.12 -8.39 -2.27
CA GLU A 56 -11.81 -7.12 -2.10
C GLU A 56 -11.43 -6.44 -0.79
N LYS A 57 -11.54 -5.10 -0.79
CA LYS A 57 -11.46 -4.31 0.42
C LYS A 57 -12.82 -4.28 1.08
N ILE A 58 -12.85 -4.43 2.40
CA ILE A 58 -14.07 -4.33 3.18
C ILE A 58 -14.35 -2.85 3.45
N ARG A 59 -15.05 -2.22 2.50
CA ARG A 59 -15.48 -0.83 2.59
C ARG A 59 -16.67 -0.58 1.68
N PHE A 60 -17.51 0.38 2.05
CA PHE A 60 -18.58 0.84 1.19
C PHE A 60 -18.04 1.52 -0.07
N GLU A 61 -18.39 1.00 -1.23
CA GLU A 61 -18.01 1.56 -2.52
C GLU A 61 -19.23 2.18 -3.23
N GLU A 62 -19.47 3.48 -2.99
CA GLU A 62 -20.60 4.23 -3.54
C GLU A 62 -20.85 3.95 -5.03
N ARG A 63 -19.80 3.92 -5.84
CA ARG A 63 -19.93 3.70 -7.30
C ARG A 63 -20.44 2.30 -7.64
N LYS A 64 -20.04 1.28 -6.90
CA LYS A 64 -20.53 -0.08 -7.08
C LYS A 64 -21.97 -0.21 -6.60
N PHE A 65 -22.27 0.35 -5.42
CA PHE A 65 -23.61 0.32 -4.85
C PHE A 65 -24.64 0.97 -5.78
N PHE A 66 -24.34 2.16 -6.31
CA PHE A 66 -25.24 2.90 -7.19
C PHE A 66 -25.16 2.47 -8.67
N ALA A 67 -24.33 1.50 -9.05
CA ALA A 67 -24.12 1.14 -10.45
C ALA A 67 -25.42 0.73 -11.17
N ASN A 68 -26.26 -0.05 -10.52
CA ASN A 68 -27.53 -0.54 -11.06
C ASN A 68 -28.72 0.30 -10.62
N LEU A 69 -28.64 0.92 -9.42
CA LEU A 69 -29.75 1.69 -8.84
C LEU A 69 -29.85 3.10 -9.42
N CYS A 70 -28.71 3.79 -9.48
CA CYS A 70 -28.60 5.17 -9.93
C CYS A 70 -27.34 5.33 -10.80
N PRO A 71 -27.34 4.86 -12.08
CA PRO A 71 -26.16 4.89 -12.95
C PRO A 71 -25.53 6.28 -13.11
N ASP A 72 -26.35 7.33 -13.05
CA ASP A 72 -25.87 8.71 -13.14
C ASP A 72 -24.99 9.11 -11.96
N ILE A 73 -25.28 8.63 -10.75
CA ILE A 73 -24.46 8.82 -9.55
C ILE A 73 -23.17 8.01 -9.67
N SER A 74 -23.27 6.76 -10.12
CA SER A 74 -22.13 5.87 -10.28
C SER A 74 -21.08 6.40 -11.27
N LYS A 75 -21.52 7.08 -12.34
CA LYS A 75 -20.64 7.67 -13.37
C LYS A 75 -19.86 8.90 -12.88
N ILE A 76 -20.26 9.54 -11.80
CA ILE A 76 -19.58 10.72 -11.27
C ILE A 76 -18.24 10.31 -10.67
N SER A 77 -17.13 10.75 -11.28
CA SER A 77 -15.78 10.42 -10.84
C SER A 77 -15.33 11.21 -9.59
N LYS A 78 -15.72 12.49 -9.48
CA LYS A 78 -15.36 13.36 -8.35
C LYS A 78 -16.23 13.04 -7.12
N LYS A 79 -15.57 12.67 -6.01
CA LYS A 79 -16.23 12.25 -4.76
C LYS A 79 -17.19 13.32 -4.23
N ASP A 80 -16.76 14.58 -4.18
CA ASP A 80 -17.59 15.68 -3.64
C ASP A 80 -18.87 15.88 -4.44
N LYS A 81 -18.77 15.87 -5.80
CA LYS A 81 -19.94 15.99 -6.67
C LYS A 81 -20.89 14.79 -6.51
N ARG A 82 -20.33 13.60 -6.33
CA ARG A 82 -21.12 12.39 -6.13
C ARG A 82 -21.86 12.45 -4.78
N ARG A 83 -21.18 12.90 -3.71
CA ARG A 83 -21.80 13.07 -2.39
C ARG A 83 -23.00 14.00 -2.43
N ILE A 84 -22.89 15.15 -3.11
CA ILE A 84 -24.03 16.08 -3.27
C ILE A 84 -25.19 15.36 -3.96
N LYS A 85 -24.94 14.56 -4.98
CA LYS A 85 -25.98 13.81 -5.69
C LYS A 85 -26.59 12.68 -4.85
N ILE A 86 -25.82 12.06 -3.99
CA ILE A 86 -26.32 11.08 -3.01
C ILE A 86 -27.22 11.78 -1.98
N GLU A 87 -26.83 12.95 -1.49
CA GLU A 87 -27.65 13.72 -0.55
C GLU A 87 -28.99 14.20 -1.15
N GLU A 88 -29.05 14.50 -2.46
CA GLU A 88 -30.30 14.79 -3.16
C GLU A 88 -31.28 13.60 -3.14
N LEU A 89 -30.80 12.37 -3.00
CA LEU A 89 -31.67 11.19 -2.89
C LEU A 89 -32.50 11.19 -1.60
N SER A 90 -32.06 11.86 -0.57
CA SER A 90 -32.83 11.98 0.69
C SER A 90 -34.25 12.52 0.46
N THR A 91 -34.41 13.36 -0.59
CA THR A 91 -35.70 13.92 -1.00
C THR A 91 -36.31 13.18 -2.19
N LYS A 92 -35.48 12.77 -3.16
CA LYS A 92 -35.97 12.18 -4.41
C LYS A 92 -36.27 10.68 -4.30
N TRP A 93 -35.50 9.96 -3.49
CA TRP A 93 -35.64 8.52 -3.28
C TRP A 93 -35.15 8.13 -1.88
N PRO A 94 -35.92 8.48 -0.82
CA PRO A 94 -35.52 8.32 0.58
C PRO A 94 -35.10 6.90 0.96
N GLU A 95 -35.81 5.90 0.42
CA GLU A 95 -35.53 4.48 0.72
C GLU A 95 -34.11 4.06 0.27
N VAL A 96 -33.68 4.48 -0.92
CA VAL A 96 -32.34 4.19 -1.44
C VAL A 96 -31.28 4.97 -0.68
N PHE A 97 -31.59 6.20 -0.25
CA PHE A 97 -30.67 6.98 0.58
C PHE A 97 -30.44 6.33 1.96
N ILE A 98 -31.54 5.92 2.63
CA ILE A 98 -31.47 5.22 3.92
C ILE A 98 -30.69 3.92 3.74
N TRP A 99 -31.01 3.11 2.74
CA TRP A 99 -30.30 1.86 2.47
C TRP A 99 -28.79 2.08 2.23
N ALA A 100 -28.43 3.07 1.42
CA ALA A 100 -27.02 3.40 1.20
C ALA A 100 -26.29 3.79 2.49
N LYS A 101 -26.99 4.51 3.38
CA LYS A 101 -26.47 4.90 4.69
C LYS A 101 -26.30 3.70 5.61
N ASP A 102 -27.32 2.85 5.71
CA ASP A 102 -27.29 1.64 6.56
C ASP A 102 -26.13 0.71 6.12
N VAL A 103 -25.98 0.48 4.80
CA VAL A 103 -24.88 -0.31 4.27
C VAL A 103 -23.51 0.31 4.57
N ASN A 104 -23.40 1.65 4.45
CA ASN A 104 -22.15 2.33 4.81
C ASN A 104 -21.84 2.22 6.31
N ASP A 105 -22.85 2.30 7.16
CA ASP A 105 -22.72 2.20 8.62
C ASP A 105 -22.36 0.76 9.02
N ASP A 106 -22.89 -0.27 8.34
CA ASP A 106 -22.49 -1.67 8.50
C ASP A 106 -21.00 -1.87 8.15
N TYR A 107 -20.53 -1.31 7.03
CA TYR A 107 -19.09 -1.36 6.69
C TYR A 107 -18.24 -0.60 7.70
N ALA A 108 -18.71 0.51 8.24
CA ALA A 108 -18.01 1.26 9.28
C ALA A 108 -17.95 0.48 10.60
N ALA A 109 -19.03 -0.21 10.97
CA ALA A 109 -19.07 -1.09 12.13
C ALA A 109 -18.09 -2.28 12.00
N MET A 110 -17.82 -2.73 10.78
CA MET A 110 -16.82 -3.77 10.47
C MET A 110 -15.40 -3.21 10.34
N SER A 111 -15.14 -1.96 10.71
CA SER A 111 -13.79 -1.40 10.66
C SER A 111 -12.82 -2.17 11.55
N SER A 112 -11.52 -2.04 11.25
CA SER A 112 -10.45 -2.76 11.96
C SER A 112 -10.45 -2.57 13.48
N SER A 113 -10.97 -1.43 13.96
CA SER A 113 -11.09 -1.12 15.40
C SER A 113 -12.19 -1.93 16.10
N ASN A 114 -13.23 -2.32 15.36
CA ASN A 114 -14.41 -2.98 15.89
C ASN A 114 -14.50 -4.47 15.51
N PHE A 115 -13.63 -4.89 14.56
CA PHE A 115 -13.65 -6.26 14.08
C PHE A 115 -13.11 -7.22 15.14
N THR A 116 -13.93 -8.21 15.53
CA THR A 116 -13.56 -9.28 16.43
C THR A 116 -13.97 -10.63 15.83
N HIS A 117 -13.04 -11.58 15.84
CA HIS A 117 -13.29 -12.94 15.39
C HIS A 117 -12.42 -13.92 16.20
N PRO A 118 -12.95 -15.04 16.70
CA PRO A 118 -12.20 -15.93 17.60
C PRO A 118 -10.93 -16.52 16.96
N LYS A 119 -10.94 -16.74 15.63
CA LYS A 119 -9.83 -17.35 14.88
C LYS A 119 -9.00 -16.35 14.04
N ILE A 120 -9.36 -15.07 14.00
CA ILE A 120 -8.65 -14.06 13.21
C ILE A 120 -8.13 -12.97 14.15
N LYS A 121 -6.81 -12.87 14.29
CA LYS A 121 -6.15 -11.97 15.27
C LYS A 121 -5.11 -11.04 14.63
N TYR A 122 -4.50 -11.48 13.54
CA TYR A 122 -3.32 -10.82 12.97
C TYR A 122 -3.63 -9.93 11.76
N THR A 123 -4.65 -10.31 10.95
CA THR A 123 -5.00 -9.60 9.70
C THR A 123 -6.03 -8.50 9.89
N VAL A 124 -6.38 -8.17 11.12
CA VAL A 124 -7.38 -7.16 11.50
C VAL A 124 -6.81 -5.74 11.62
N ALA A 125 -5.58 -5.50 11.21
CA ALA A 125 -4.93 -4.19 11.32
C ALA A 125 -5.08 -3.36 10.03
N GLY A 126 -5.41 -2.07 10.18
CA GLY A 126 -5.53 -1.16 9.03
C GLY A 126 -6.80 -1.36 8.21
N GLU A 127 -6.73 -1.16 6.90
CA GLU A 127 -7.86 -1.39 6.00
C GLU A 127 -8.08 -2.89 5.81
N LEU A 128 -9.26 -3.39 6.20
CA LEU A 128 -9.58 -4.81 6.11
C LEU A 128 -9.68 -5.27 4.65
N ASN A 129 -9.07 -6.42 4.36
CA ASN A 129 -9.09 -7.05 3.04
C ASN A 129 -9.51 -8.52 3.16
N THR A 130 -10.46 -8.92 2.34
CA THR A 130 -11.02 -10.28 2.40
C THR A 130 -9.94 -11.35 2.22
N TYR A 131 -9.03 -11.21 1.24
CA TYR A 131 -7.96 -12.19 1.03
C TYR A 131 -7.09 -12.43 2.27
N ALA A 132 -6.83 -11.39 3.07
CA ALA A 132 -6.00 -11.50 4.27
C ALA A 132 -6.75 -12.25 5.38
N LEU A 133 -8.00 -11.84 5.66
CA LEU A 133 -8.85 -12.50 6.65
C LEU A 133 -9.07 -13.97 6.33
N PHE A 134 -9.37 -14.28 5.06
CA PHE A 134 -9.53 -15.66 4.60
C PHE A 134 -8.26 -16.49 4.71
N THR A 135 -7.10 -15.90 4.48
CA THR A 135 -5.83 -16.64 4.59
C THR A 135 -5.57 -17.03 6.02
N GLU A 136 -5.77 -16.11 6.97
CA GLU A 136 -5.63 -16.43 8.39
C GLU A 136 -6.65 -17.48 8.83
N LEU A 137 -7.91 -17.33 8.44
CA LEU A 137 -8.96 -18.28 8.76
C LEU A 137 -8.66 -19.68 8.18
N ALA A 138 -8.25 -19.76 6.91
CA ALA A 138 -7.91 -21.01 6.26
C ALA A 138 -6.73 -21.71 6.95
N PHE A 139 -5.73 -20.94 7.37
CA PHE A 139 -4.60 -21.47 8.13
C PHE A 139 -5.05 -22.02 9.49
N GLU A 140 -5.89 -21.31 10.24
CA GLU A 140 -6.43 -21.73 11.54
C GLU A 140 -7.36 -22.96 11.45
N LEU A 141 -7.97 -23.19 10.27
CA LEU A 141 -8.78 -24.38 9.99
C LEU A 141 -7.97 -25.58 9.52
N THR A 142 -6.68 -25.42 9.32
CA THR A 142 -5.80 -26.51 8.89
C THR A 142 -5.30 -27.30 10.09
N LYS A 143 -5.31 -28.63 10.02
CA LYS A 143 -4.74 -29.49 11.06
C LYS A 143 -3.24 -29.26 11.25
N PRO A 144 -2.67 -29.59 12.40
CA PRO A 144 -1.23 -29.51 12.64
C PRO A 144 -0.37 -30.24 11.59
N SER A 145 -0.86 -31.36 11.04
CA SER A 145 -0.22 -32.11 9.97
C SER A 145 -0.72 -31.77 8.57
N GLY A 146 -1.62 -30.79 8.48
CA GLY A 146 -2.29 -30.40 7.23
C GLY A 146 -1.56 -29.34 6.45
N VAL A 147 -2.10 -29.03 5.27
CA VAL A 147 -1.57 -28.03 4.32
C VAL A 147 -2.67 -27.08 3.87
N CYS A 148 -2.37 -25.79 3.88
CA CYS A 148 -3.23 -24.75 3.37
C CYS A 148 -2.58 -24.11 2.12
N SER A 149 -3.22 -24.19 0.94
CA SER A 149 -2.70 -23.59 -0.29
C SER A 149 -3.73 -22.66 -0.93
N LEU A 150 -3.37 -21.40 -1.08
CA LEU A 150 -4.28 -20.34 -1.54
C LEU A 150 -3.70 -19.51 -2.67
N ILE A 151 -4.59 -19.06 -3.55
CA ILE A 151 -4.29 -18.03 -4.55
C ILE A 151 -4.76 -16.70 -3.98
N ILE A 152 -3.83 -15.78 -3.72
CA ILE A 152 -4.11 -14.52 -3.02
C ILE A 152 -3.39 -13.33 -3.68
N LYS A 153 -3.80 -12.10 -3.36
CA LYS A 153 -3.02 -10.92 -3.73
C LYS A 153 -1.63 -10.97 -3.11
N SER A 154 -0.59 -10.66 -3.91
CA SER A 154 0.79 -10.57 -3.40
C SER A 154 0.94 -9.52 -2.29
N ALA A 155 0.00 -8.59 -2.16
CA ALA A 155 -0.05 -7.62 -1.07
C ALA A 155 -0.10 -8.26 0.33
N LEU A 156 -0.53 -9.52 0.48
CA LEU A 156 -0.45 -10.23 1.77
C LEU A 156 1.00 -10.29 2.27
N VAL A 157 1.94 -10.54 1.39
CA VAL A 157 3.35 -10.78 1.71
C VAL A 157 4.25 -9.56 1.47
N THR A 158 3.78 -8.56 0.70
CA THR A 158 4.58 -7.36 0.35
C THR A 158 4.10 -6.09 1.04
N SER A 159 2.86 -6.02 1.54
CA SER A 159 2.31 -4.81 2.16
C SER A 159 2.50 -4.78 3.67
N PRO A 160 3.05 -3.70 4.23
CA PRO A 160 3.23 -3.54 5.68
C PRO A 160 1.94 -3.64 6.51
N SER A 161 0.75 -3.46 5.91
CA SER A 161 -0.53 -3.64 6.60
C SER A 161 -0.72 -5.06 7.13
N ASN A 162 -0.13 -6.06 6.48
CA ASN A 162 -0.23 -7.47 6.85
C ASN A 162 0.96 -7.97 7.69
N LYS A 163 1.85 -7.07 8.14
CA LYS A 163 3.11 -7.44 8.81
C LYS A 163 2.94 -8.34 10.04
N LYS A 164 1.84 -8.19 10.79
CA LYS A 164 1.61 -9.00 12.00
C LYS A 164 1.42 -10.48 11.66
N PHE A 165 0.53 -10.76 10.73
CA PHE A 165 0.28 -12.13 10.25
C PHE A 165 1.53 -12.70 9.57
N TRP A 166 2.12 -11.94 8.65
CA TRP A 166 3.30 -12.37 7.93
C TRP A 166 4.48 -12.66 8.85
N ASN A 167 4.74 -11.81 9.83
CA ASN A 167 5.79 -12.03 10.83
C ASN A 167 5.57 -13.31 11.64
N MET A 168 4.33 -13.60 12.02
CA MET A 168 4.00 -14.85 12.70
C MET A 168 4.32 -16.05 11.81
N ILE A 169 3.82 -16.10 10.58
CA ILE A 169 4.07 -17.17 9.62
C ILE A 169 5.58 -17.39 9.38
N VAL A 170 6.34 -16.32 9.16
CA VAL A 170 7.78 -16.40 8.88
C VAL A 170 8.58 -16.79 10.12
N THR A 171 8.22 -16.27 11.30
CA THR A 171 8.98 -16.53 12.54
C THR A 171 8.79 -17.96 13.04
N GLU A 172 7.56 -18.45 12.96
CA GLU A 172 7.20 -19.82 13.36
C GLU A 172 7.57 -20.88 12.29
N GLY A 173 8.04 -20.44 11.12
CA GLY A 173 8.45 -21.34 10.04
C GLY A 173 7.29 -22.08 9.39
N PHE A 174 6.11 -21.45 9.29
CA PHE A 174 4.90 -22.05 8.74
C PHE A 174 4.74 -21.90 7.23
N LEU A 175 5.70 -21.25 6.57
CA LEU A 175 5.68 -21.07 5.11
C LEU A 175 6.41 -22.24 4.44
N ASP A 176 5.68 -23.02 3.62
CA ASP A 176 6.24 -24.09 2.79
C ASP A 176 6.69 -23.59 1.42
N SER A 177 5.84 -22.82 0.76
CA SER A 177 6.16 -22.28 -0.56
C SER A 177 5.42 -20.98 -0.87
N ILE A 178 6.03 -20.15 -1.73
CA ILE A 178 5.43 -18.95 -2.29
C ILE A 178 5.85 -18.74 -3.73
N TYR A 179 4.88 -18.62 -4.62
CA TYR A 179 5.09 -18.43 -6.05
C TYR A 179 4.40 -17.14 -6.51
N LEU A 180 5.20 -16.16 -6.95
CA LEU A 180 4.73 -14.83 -7.32
C LEU A 180 4.43 -14.73 -8.82
N PHE A 181 3.23 -14.29 -9.15
CA PHE A 181 2.72 -14.15 -10.50
C PHE A 181 2.47 -12.69 -10.88
N ASP A 182 2.85 -12.34 -12.09
CA ASP A 182 2.42 -11.11 -12.78
C ASP A 182 1.18 -11.40 -13.63
N ASN A 183 0.10 -10.61 -13.46
CA ASN A 183 -1.11 -10.78 -14.27
C ASN A 183 -1.02 -10.14 -15.67
N LYS A 184 0.20 -9.90 -16.18
CA LYS A 184 0.42 -9.26 -17.50
C LYS A 184 -0.26 -10.00 -18.65
N LYS A 185 -0.27 -11.33 -18.59
CA LYS A 185 -0.96 -12.20 -19.58
C LYS A 185 -2.43 -12.44 -19.25
N LYS A 186 -2.99 -11.72 -18.27
CA LYS A 186 -4.40 -11.82 -17.86
C LYS A 186 -4.84 -13.25 -17.52
N ILE A 187 -4.07 -13.94 -16.68
CA ILE A 187 -4.47 -15.23 -16.08
C ILE A 187 -5.84 -15.06 -15.39
N PHE A 188 -6.04 -13.93 -14.70
CA PHE A 188 -7.33 -13.50 -14.18
C PHE A 188 -7.83 -12.27 -14.96
N PRO A 189 -9.16 -12.13 -15.19
CA PRO A 189 -9.77 -11.01 -15.93
C PRO A 189 -9.86 -9.73 -15.07
N ILE A 190 -8.76 -9.35 -14.45
CA ILE A 190 -8.57 -8.15 -13.61
C ILE A 190 -7.51 -7.25 -14.22
N ASP A 191 -7.15 -6.15 -13.54
CA ASP A 191 -6.09 -5.24 -13.98
C ASP A 191 -4.78 -6.02 -14.20
N SER A 192 -4.12 -5.78 -15.34
CA SER A 192 -2.86 -6.46 -15.70
C SER A 192 -1.68 -6.07 -14.82
N ARG A 193 -1.80 -4.99 -14.05
CA ARG A 193 -0.81 -4.54 -13.06
C ARG A 193 -0.90 -5.29 -11.74
N GLU A 194 -2.03 -5.94 -11.46
CA GLU A 194 -2.20 -6.72 -10.25
C GLU A 194 -1.23 -7.90 -10.22
N LYS A 195 -0.65 -8.13 -9.05
CA LYS A 195 0.18 -9.28 -8.78
C LYS A 195 -0.52 -10.20 -7.80
N PHE A 196 -0.36 -11.49 -8.00
CA PHE A 196 -0.90 -12.49 -7.09
C PHE A 196 0.14 -13.54 -6.76
N SER A 197 -0.11 -14.32 -5.73
CA SER A 197 0.76 -15.41 -5.30
C SER A 197 -0.04 -16.67 -5.04
N VAL A 198 0.58 -17.79 -5.31
CA VAL A 198 0.20 -19.07 -4.72
C VAL A 198 1.04 -19.23 -3.46
N ILE A 199 0.39 -19.28 -2.30
CA ILE A 199 1.06 -19.47 -1.01
C ILE A 199 0.63 -20.80 -0.43
N THR A 200 1.61 -21.58 0.08
CA THR A 200 1.36 -22.80 0.80
C THR A 200 1.87 -22.67 2.22
N LEU A 201 0.97 -22.88 3.17
CA LEU A 201 1.23 -22.80 4.61
C LEU A 201 1.04 -24.17 5.26
N THR A 202 1.80 -24.42 6.31
CA THR A 202 1.73 -25.64 7.13
C THR A 202 2.00 -25.29 8.58
N HIS A 203 1.46 -26.05 9.53
CA HIS A 203 1.83 -25.93 10.95
C HIS A 203 3.11 -26.69 11.31
N THR A 204 3.69 -27.42 10.36
CA THR A 204 4.98 -28.06 10.53
C THR A 204 6.10 -27.06 10.26
N TYR A 205 7.05 -26.93 11.18
CA TYR A 205 8.18 -26.02 11.02
C TYR A 205 9.00 -26.35 9.76
N THR A 206 9.23 -25.32 8.94
CA THR A 206 10.12 -25.35 7.78
C THR A 206 11.23 -24.32 7.95
N SER A 207 12.49 -24.74 7.89
CA SER A 207 13.64 -23.83 7.99
C SER A 207 13.86 -23.01 6.71
N LYS A 208 13.44 -23.56 5.58
CA LYS A 208 13.48 -22.93 4.26
C LYS A 208 12.22 -23.26 3.48
N PHE A 209 11.75 -22.32 2.71
CA PHE A 209 10.58 -22.47 1.84
C PHE A 209 10.96 -22.33 0.38
N SER A 210 10.18 -22.94 -0.51
CA SER A 210 10.36 -22.85 -1.95
C SER A 210 9.83 -21.52 -2.48
N PHE A 211 10.61 -20.87 -3.32
CA PHE A 211 10.31 -19.55 -3.86
C PHE A 211 10.47 -19.48 -5.38
N MET A 212 9.49 -18.89 -6.06
CA MET A 212 9.57 -18.47 -7.46
C MET A 212 9.00 -17.07 -7.65
N ALA A 213 9.51 -16.33 -8.65
CA ALA A 213 8.95 -15.03 -9.03
C ALA A 213 8.88 -14.84 -10.54
N GLY A 214 8.12 -13.83 -10.97
CA GLY A 214 7.95 -13.47 -12.38
C GLY A 214 7.23 -14.52 -13.21
N LEU A 215 6.35 -15.30 -12.58
CA LEU A 215 5.54 -16.29 -13.26
C LEU A 215 4.42 -15.60 -14.04
N GLN A 216 4.19 -16.04 -15.28
CA GLN A 216 3.13 -15.50 -16.15
C GLN A 216 2.17 -16.58 -16.66
N SER A 217 2.37 -17.82 -16.25
CA SER A 217 1.48 -18.96 -16.53
C SER A 217 1.68 -20.06 -15.51
N ALA A 218 0.65 -20.90 -15.31
CA ALA A 218 0.74 -22.06 -14.43
C ALA A 218 1.80 -23.07 -14.89
N ASN A 219 2.01 -23.22 -16.20
CA ASN A 219 3.02 -24.14 -16.75
C ASN A 219 4.44 -23.76 -16.33
N GLU A 220 4.70 -22.47 -16.06
CA GLU A 220 6.04 -22.03 -15.62
C GLU A 220 6.38 -22.56 -14.23
N MET A 221 5.40 -22.87 -13.37
CA MET A 221 5.65 -23.52 -12.08
C MET A 221 6.30 -24.92 -12.22
N ALA A 222 5.96 -25.63 -13.29
CA ALA A 222 6.49 -26.97 -13.54
C ALA A 222 7.86 -26.94 -14.28
N THR A 223 8.18 -25.84 -14.95
CA THR A 223 9.35 -25.77 -15.86
C THR A 223 10.48 -24.90 -15.31
N LYS A 224 10.17 -23.91 -14.49
CA LYS A 224 11.20 -23.05 -13.86
C LYS A 224 11.72 -23.69 -12.57
N SER A 225 13.01 -23.47 -12.29
CA SER A 225 13.59 -23.83 -11.01
C SER A 225 13.16 -22.87 -9.90
N PHE A 226 12.95 -23.40 -8.72
CA PHE A 226 12.73 -22.62 -7.50
C PHE A 226 14.04 -22.34 -6.77
N SER A 227 14.05 -21.31 -5.93
CA SER A 227 15.10 -21.08 -4.93
C SER A 227 14.59 -21.44 -3.55
N LEU A 228 15.49 -21.82 -2.66
CA LEU A 228 15.22 -22.00 -1.25
C LEU A 228 15.58 -20.72 -0.49
N VAL A 229 14.61 -20.14 0.21
CA VAL A 229 14.74 -18.93 1.02
C VAL A 229 14.39 -19.26 2.47
N SER A 230 15.12 -18.68 3.42
CA SER A 230 14.87 -18.87 4.84
C SER A 230 14.19 -17.66 5.49
N SER A 231 13.60 -17.86 6.66
CA SER A 231 13.10 -16.75 7.50
C SER A 231 14.20 -15.78 7.87
N ASN A 232 15.45 -16.27 8.02
CA ASN A 232 16.60 -15.42 8.33
C ASN A 232 16.97 -14.51 7.16
N ASP A 233 16.85 -14.98 5.91
CA ASP A 233 17.08 -14.17 4.73
C ASP A 233 16.10 -12.99 4.66
N LEU A 234 14.80 -13.23 4.94
CA LEU A 234 13.81 -12.16 5.02
C LEU A 234 14.09 -11.17 6.15
N LYS A 235 14.57 -11.66 7.30
CA LYS A 235 14.97 -10.81 8.42
C LYS A 235 16.17 -9.93 8.08
N ILE A 236 17.13 -10.44 7.32
CA ILE A 236 18.30 -9.70 6.86
C ILE A 236 17.88 -8.61 5.85
N ILE A 237 17.02 -8.97 4.88
CA ILE A 237 16.55 -8.04 3.85
C ILE A 237 15.66 -6.93 4.44
N ASN A 238 14.72 -7.30 5.31
CA ASN A 238 13.73 -6.40 5.92
C ASN A 238 13.64 -6.62 7.44
N PRO A 239 14.59 -6.14 8.24
CA PRO A 239 14.71 -6.47 9.66
C PRO A 239 13.49 -6.05 10.50
N PHE A 240 12.84 -4.93 10.15
CA PHE A 240 11.71 -4.40 10.91
C PHE A 240 10.35 -5.02 10.55
N THR A 241 10.17 -5.46 9.32
CA THR A 241 8.88 -5.93 8.83
C THR A 241 8.89 -7.40 8.43
N LYS A 242 10.06 -7.94 8.07
CA LYS A 242 10.26 -9.26 7.44
C LYS A 242 9.38 -9.48 6.19
N MET A 243 8.77 -8.38 5.67
CA MET A 243 7.93 -8.46 4.49
C MET A 243 8.75 -8.92 3.28
N PHE A 244 8.07 -9.60 2.38
CA PHE A 244 8.67 -10.09 1.15
C PHE A 244 9.00 -8.91 0.23
N PRO A 245 10.18 -8.87 -0.41
CA PRO A 245 10.49 -7.86 -1.39
C PRO A 245 9.66 -8.06 -2.67
N ASN A 246 9.38 -6.97 -3.38
CA ASN A 246 8.63 -6.99 -4.64
C ASN A 246 9.55 -7.39 -5.80
N VAL A 247 10.05 -8.62 -5.78
CA VAL A 247 10.94 -9.17 -6.80
C VAL A 247 10.16 -9.64 -8.02
N SER A 248 10.75 -9.50 -9.18
CA SER A 248 10.21 -9.95 -10.47
C SER A 248 10.98 -11.14 -11.07
N ASP A 249 12.09 -11.49 -10.48
CA ASP A 249 12.92 -12.65 -10.84
C ASP A 249 13.45 -13.30 -9.56
N THR A 250 13.66 -14.60 -9.61
CA THR A 250 14.25 -15.36 -8.51
C THR A 250 15.69 -14.90 -8.20
N LYS A 251 16.42 -14.41 -9.20
CA LYS A 251 17.77 -13.85 -9.04
C LYS A 251 17.80 -12.57 -8.22
N ASP A 252 16.74 -11.75 -8.30
CA ASP A 252 16.64 -10.52 -7.50
C ASP A 252 16.69 -10.83 -6.01
N MET A 253 16.09 -11.95 -5.58
CA MET A 253 16.13 -12.39 -4.18
C MET A 253 17.56 -12.71 -3.75
N GLN A 254 18.32 -13.42 -4.58
CA GLN A 254 19.72 -13.77 -4.26
C GLN A 254 20.59 -12.51 -4.19
N ILE A 255 20.42 -11.57 -5.12
CA ILE A 255 21.14 -10.28 -5.09
C ILE A 255 20.84 -9.51 -3.80
N LEU A 256 19.58 -9.49 -3.37
CA LEU A 256 19.20 -8.85 -2.11
C LEU A 256 19.87 -9.53 -0.91
N ILE A 257 19.82 -10.86 -0.82
CA ILE A 257 20.43 -11.63 0.27
C ILE A 257 21.95 -11.36 0.31
N ASP A 258 22.62 -11.50 -0.82
CA ASP A 258 24.09 -11.34 -0.92
C ASP A 258 24.52 -9.92 -0.54
N THR A 259 23.76 -8.92 -0.97
CA THR A 259 24.06 -7.51 -0.67
C THR A 259 23.89 -7.20 0.79
N HIS A 260 22.75 -7.60 1.39
CA HIS A 260 22.46 -7.31 2.80
C HIS A 260 23.35 -8.13 3.76
N ASN A 261 23.90 -9.25 3.33
CA ASN A 261 24.91 -9.98 4.09
C ASN A 261 26.29 -9.30 4.06
N LYS A 262 26.57 -8.51 3.04
CA LYS A 262 27.90 -7.86 2.85
C LYS A 262 27.94 -6.42 3.35
N LEU A 263 26.81 -5.73 3.30
CA LEU A 263 26.71 -4.32 3.63
C LEU A 263 25.95 -4.09 4.94
N PRO A 264 26.39 -3.13 5.77
CA PRO A 264 25.65 -2.78 6.98
C PRO A 264 24.33 -2.09 6.65
N ILE A 265 23.39 -2.12 7.58
CA ILE A 265 22.15 -1.33 7.49
C ILE A 265 22.44 0.15 7.73
N PHE A 266 21.63 1.00 7.11
CA PHE A 266 21.81 2.46 7.09
C PHE A 266 21.94 3.06 8.50
N GLU A 267 21.05 2.68 9.42
CA GLU A 267 21.03 3.19 10.80
C GLU A 267 22.29 2.83 11.61
N THR A 268 23.04 1.81 11.18
CA THR A 268 24.32 1.47 11.81
C THR A 268 25.45 2.37 11.33
N VAL A 269 25.37 2.83 10.08
CA VAL A 269 26.39 3.71 9.49
C VAL A 269 26.15 5.17 9.81
N TYR A 270 24.89 5.56 9.89
CA TYR A 270 24.43 6.94 10.10
C TYR A 270 23.41 7.01 11.27
N PRO A 271 23.81 6.68 12.50
CA PRO A 271 22.90 6.65 13.65
C PRO A 271 22.34 8.03 14.03
N GLU A 272 23.07 9.11 13.71
CA GLU A 272 22.70 10.50 13.98
C GLU A 272 21.80 11.14 12.91
N CYS A 273 21.47 10.42 11.86
CA CYS A 273 20.60 10.96 10.81
C CYS A 273 19.16 11.15 11.28
N HIS A 274 18.61 12.33 11.01
CA HIS A 274 17.23 12.69 11.32
C HIS A 274 16.37 12.64 10.05
N PHE A 275 15.41 11.72 10.01
CA PHE A 275 14.41 11.64 8.94
C PHE A 275 13.22 12.53 9.26
N GLY A 276 12.68 13.18 8.23
CA GLY A 276 11.55 14.07 8.38
C GLY A 276 10.56 14.05 7.24
N ARG A 277 9.34 14.46 7.58
CA ARG A 277 8.23 14.73 6.67
C ARG A 277 7.44 15.89 7.25
N LEU A 278 7.66 17.10 6.74
CA LEU A 278 7.31 18.30 7.49
C LEU A 278 5.80 18.64 7.37
N ILE A 279 5.39 19.30 6.32
CA ILE A 279 4.05 19.87 6.22
C ILE A 279 3.09 18.89 5.55
N HIS A 280 2.07 18.45 6.28
CA HIS A 280 1.00 17.62 5.74
C HIS A 280 -0.19 18.49 5.36
N LEU A 281 -0.44 18.68 4.05
CA LEU A 281 -1.42 19.64 3.52
C LEU A 281 -2.84 19.47 4.07
N THR A 282 -3.23 18.24 4.43
CA THR A 282 -4.54 17.98 5.03
C THR A 282 -4.54 18.15 6.55
N ALA A 283 -3.54 17.60 7.24
CA ALA A 283 -3.48 17.67 8.71
C ALA A 283 -3.21 19.10 9.21
N HIS A 284 -2.45 19.88 8.44
CA HIS A 284 -2.11 21.27 8.78
C HIS A 284 -2.94 22.29 7.99
N ALA A 285 -4.12 21.91 7.46
CA ALA A 285 -4.93 22.74 6.57
C ALA A 285 -5.20 24.15 7.14
N ASN A 286 -5.39 24.28 8.45
CA ASN A 286 -5.64 25.56 9.14
C ASN A 286 -4.43 26.51 9.16
N PHE A 287 -3.23 26.04 8.83
CA PHE A 287 -1.99 26.81 8.78
C PHE A 287 -1.48 27.00 7.34
N ILE A 288 -2.28 26.64 6.34
CA ILE A 288 -1.87 26.66 4.93
C ILE A 288 -2.73 27.68 4.17
N ASP A 289 -2.04 28.62 3.54
CA ASP A 289 -2.61 29.62 2.66
C ASP A 289 -2.33 29.28 1.20
N THR A 290 -3.14 29.80 0.28
CA THR A 290 -2.94 29.69 -1.18
C THR A 290 -2.47 30.99 -1.80
N VAL A 291 -2.35 32.05 -0.99
CA VAL A 291 -1.90 33.39 -1.39
C VAL A 291 -0.67 33.75 -0.55
N PRO A 292 0.40 34.27 -1.18
CA PRO A 292 1.57 34.73 -0.45
C PRO A 292 1.26 35.96 0.42
N SER A 293 1.89 36.04 1.58
CA SER A 293 1.78 37.15 2.53
C SER A 293 3.10 37.30 3.32
N GLU A 294 3.23 38.39 4.06
CA GLU A 294 4.38 38.61 4.96
C GLU A 294 4.42 37.64 6.13
N THR A 295 3.29 36.99 6.46
CA THR A 295 3.15 36.08 7.61
C THR A 295 3.30 34.62 7.25
N ASN A 296 3.51 34.29 5.97
CA ASN A 296 3.68 32.91 5.51
C ASN A 296 4.94 32.73 4.64
N VAL A 297 5.33 31.48 4.44
CA VAL A 297 6.48 31.08 3.62
C VAL A 297 6.07 30.01 2.61
N PRO A 298 6.65 29.99 1.40
CA PRO A 298 6.27 29.03 0.36
C PRO A 298 6.64 27.61 0.75
N ILE A 299 5.74 26.67 0.44
CA ILE A 299 5.95 25.24 0.64
C ILE A 299 6.56 24.62 -0.60
N TYR A 300 7.64 23.89 -0.46
CA TYR A 300 8.29 23.14 -1.53
C TYR A 300 7.59 21.80 -1.76
N GLU A 301 7.25 21.50 -3.02
CA GLU A 301 6.55 20.27 -3.38
C GLU A 301 7.46 19.28 -4.13
N GLY A 302 7.22 18.00 -3.99
CA GLY A 302 8.00 16.93 -4.65
C GLY A 302 8.07 17.05 -6.18
N LYS A 303 7.11 17.70 -6.83
CA LYS A 303 7.13 17.96 -8.27
C LYS A 303 8.19 18.97 -8.72
N PHE A 304 8.68 19.80 -7.79
CA PHE A 304 9.72 20.77 -8.10
C PHE A 304 11.12 20.17 -8.20
N ILE A 305 11.31 18.96 -7.67
CA ILE A 305 12.62 18.29 -7.64
C ILE A 305 12.73 17.20 -8.71
N GLU A 306 13.93 17.03 -9.23
CA GLU A 306 14.36 15.94 -10.08
C GLU A 306 15.75 15.48 -9.62
N GLN A 307 16.36 14.46 -10.24
CA GLN A 307 17.73 14.05 -9.91
C GLN A 307 18.70 15.23 -10.01
N TYR A 308 19.35 15.59 -8.91
CA TYR A 308 20.29 16.70 -8.81
C TYR A 308 19.71 18.08 -9.20
N ASP A 309 18.39 18.20 -9.37
CA ASP A 309 17.75 19.44 -9.80
C ASP A 309 16.63 19.84 -8.85
N ALA A 310 16.87 20.89 -8.07
CA ALA A 310 15.89 21.50 -7.16
C ALA A 310 14.85 22.36 -7.88
N ARG A 311 15.04 22.68 -9.15
CA ARG A 311 14.25 23.66 -9.90
C ARG A 311 13.70 23.04 -11.18
N PHE A 312 13.20 21.81 -11.08
CA PHE A 312 12.72 21.03 -12.23
C PHE A 312 11.41 21.58 -12.81
N SER A 313 10.47 22.00 -11.97
CA SER A 313 9.18 22.54 -12.43
C SER A 313 8.65 23.65 -11.53
N THR A 314 7.67 24.41 -12.03
CA THR A 314 7.11 25.59 -11.38
C THR A 314 5.62 25.72 -11.67
N PHE A 315 4.90 26.53 -10.87
CA PHE A 315 3.54 27.00 -11.16
C PHE A 315 3.49 28.42 -11.77
N ASP A 316 4.62 29.00 -12.12
CA ASP A 316 4.71 30.37 -12.64
C ASP A 316 3.79 30.66 -13.85
N MET A 317 3.66 29.68 -14.76
CA MET A 317 2.85 29.78 -15.97
C MET A 317 1.35 29.50 -15.74
N VAL A 318 0.91 29.35 -14.48
CA VAL A 318 -0.47 29.03 -14.13
C VAL A 318 -1.10 30.20 -13.40
N GLU A 319 -2.25 30.68 -13.92
CA GLU A 319 -3.08 31.72 -13.28
C GLU A 319 -3.39 31.31 -11.81
N ASP A 320 -3.31 32.25 -10.90
CA ASP A 320 -3.45 32.01 -9.46
C ASP A 320 -4.72 31.22 -9.09
N GLU A 321 -5.85 31.54 -9.71
CA GLU A 321 -7.14 30.88 -9.47
C GLU A 321 -7.14 29.40 -9.90
N LYS A 322 -6.36 29.03 -10.91
CA LYS A 322 -6.25 27.65 -11.43
C LYS A 322 -5.08 26.87 -10.81
N ARG A 323 -4.17 27.55 -10.12
CA ARG A 323 -2.90 27.01 -9.60
C ARG A 323 -3.13 25.82 -8.67
N TYR A 324 -4.19 25.85 -7.87
CA TYR A 324 -4.54 24.79 -6.93
C TYR A 324 -4.73 23.40 -7.58
N SER A 325 -5.41 23.35 -8.73
CA SER A 325 -5.74 22.10 -9.43
C SER A 325 -4.83 21.80 -10.63
N ALA A 326 -3.89 22.67 -10.94
CA ALA A 326 -3.04 22.57 -12.12
C ALA A 326 -1.89 21.58 -11.96
N LYS A 327 -1.37 21.11 -13.09
CA LYS A 327 -0.07 20.45 -13.17
C LYS A 327 1.03 21.51 -13.28
N ALA A 328 2.13 21.32 -12.55
CA ALA A 328 3.29 22.18 -12.70
C ALA A 328 3.92 22.00 -14.10
N SER A 329 4.42 23.08 -14.68
CA SER A 329 5.16 23.06 -15.93
C SER A 329 6.66 22.90 -15.67
N SER A 330 7.36 22.18 -16.54
CA SER A 330 8.82 22.07 -16.46
C SER A 330 9.46 23.44 -16.65
N LEU A 331 10.40 23.78 -15.77
CA LEU A 331 11.26 24.93 -15.93
C LEU A 331 12.25 24.65 -17.05
N LYS A 332 12.12 25.36 -18.17
CA LYS A 332 13.12 25.34 -19.23
C LYS A 332 14.40 26.02 -18.71
N ASN A 333 15.56 25.52 -19.14
CA ASN A 333 16.80 26.28 -19.00
C ASN A 333 16.64 27.59 -19.81
N ILE A 334 16.51 28.68 -19.11
CA ILE A 334 16.64 29.98 -19.75
C ILE A 334 18.15 30.17 -19.87
N ASP A 335 18.64 30.46 -21.07
CA ASP A 335 20.04 30.82 -21.35
C ASP A 335 20.38 32.22 -20.77
N THR A 336 20.14 32.38 -19.51
CA THR A 336 20.55 33.53 -18.72
C THR A 336 21.63 33.02 -17.77
N GLY A 337 22.79 33.61 -17.79
CA GLY A 337 23.95 33.27 -16.97
C GLY A 337 23.70 33.20 -15.44
N ASN A 338 22.44 33.33 -15.00
CA ASN A 338 21.99 33.29 -13.60
C ASN A 338 21.30 31.97 -13.22
N GLY A 339 21.26 30.96 -14.07
CA GLY A 339 20.63 29.68 -13.79
C GLY A 339 19.08 29.71 -13.79
N LYS A 340 18.45 28.55 -13.46
CA LYS A 340 17.00 28.46 -13.39
C LYS A 340 16.45 29.28 -12.22
N PRO A 341 15.32 30.01 -12.38
CA PRO A 341 14.64 30.70 -11.29
C PRO A 341 14.14 29.72 -10.22
N LEU A 342 13.84 30.22 -9.01
CA LEU A 342 13.18 29.44 -7.98
C LEU A 342 11.76 29.07 -8.40
N PRO A 343 11.28 27.85 -8.08
CA PRO A 343 9.91 27.44 -8.37
C PRO A 343 8.89 28.32 -7.66
N VAL A 344 7.85 28.73 -8.36
CA VAL A 344 6.68 29.39 -7.76
C VAL A 344 5.79 28.32 -7.14
N SER A 345 5.53 28.46 -5.84
CA SER A 345 4.65 27.58 -5.06
C SER A 345 3.18 27.98 -5.19
N ARG A 346 2.31 27.04 -4.87
CA ARG A 346 0.85 27.26 -4.75
C ARG A 346 0.33 27.13 -3.32
N TYR A 347 1.20 26.76 -2.39
CA TYR A 347 0.89 26.64 -0.99
C TYR A 347 1.90 27.39 -0.16
N PHE A 348 1.43 27.99 0.91
CA PHE A 348 2.22 28.77 1.83
C PHE A 348 1.86 28.32 3.24
N VAL A 349 2.85 28.13 4.11
CA VAL A 349 2.63 27.80 5.51
C VAL A 349 2.86 29.02 6.39
N GLN A 350 2.02 29.20 7.41
CA GLN A 350 2.19 30.27 8.39
C GLN A 350 3.53 30.13 9.12
N LYS A 351 4.24 31.25 9.32
CA LYS A 351 5.56 31.30 9.99
C LYS A 351 5.50 30.63 11.37
N SER A 352 4.43 30.83 12.13
CA SER A 352 4.24 30.26 13.46
C SER A 352 4.28 28.71 13.51
N LEU A 353 3.88 28.03 12.44
CA LEU A 353 4.03 26.59 12.31
C LEU A 353 5.43 26.24 11.81
N TRP A 354 5.98 27.01 10.85
CA TRP A 354 7.29 26.73 10.27
C TRP A 354 8.41 26.82 11.34
N GLU A 355 8.41 27.84 12.18
CA GLU A 355 9.37 28.03 13.26
C GLU A 355 9.49 26.81 14.19
N LYS A 356 8.40 26.07 14.42
CA LYS A 356 8.44 24.81 15.19
C LYS A 356 9.23 23.72 14.47
N TYR A 357 9.12 23.63 13.16
CA TYR A 357 9.87 22.67 12.35
C TYR A 357 11.34 23.05 12.20
N GLU A 358 11.67 24.35 12.13
CA GLU A 358 13.06 24.83 12.11
C GLU A 358 13.82 24.40 13.35
N LEU A 359 13.17 24.40 14.53
CA LEU A 359 13.78 23.92 15.77
C LEU A 359 14.01 22.40 15.77
N GLN A 360 13.15 21.63 15.12
CA GLN A 360 13.28 20.17 15.05
C GLN A 360 14.28 19.72 13.99
N TYR A 361 14.49 20.51 12.94
CA TYR A 361 15.37 20.23 11.81
C TYR A 361 16.34 21.40 11.61
N PRO A 362 17.35 21.54 12.51
CA PRO A 362 18.18 22.74 12.62
C PRO A 362 19.20 22.90 11.49
N GLU A 363 19.54 21.83 10.77
CA GLU A 363 20.59 21.88 9.76
C GLU A 363 20.22 22.78 8.57
N ASN A 364 21.22 23.45 7.99
CA ASN A 364 21.03 24.38 6.88
C ASN A 364 20.60 23.70 5.57
N TYR A 365 20.95 22.42 5.42
CA TYR A 365 20.65 21.62 4.24
C TYR A 365 20.04 20.29 4.61
N SER A 366 19.21 19.76 3.71
CA SER A 366 18.60 18.44 3.84
C SER A 366 18.73 17.68 2.54
N LEU A 367 19.05 16.39 2.60
CA LEU A 367 18.82 15.48 1.48
C LEU A 367 17.31 15.24 1.39
N CYS A 368 16.74 15.53 0.23
CA CYS A 368 15.31 15.46 -0.02
C CYS A 368 15.03 14.53 -1.19
N TRP A 369 13.95 13.74 -1.11
CA TRP A 369 13.51 12.91 -2.23
C TRP A 369 11.98 12.86 -2.32
N ARG A 370 11.47 12.52 -3.53
CA ARG A 370 10.04 12.39 -3.74
C ARG A 370 9.48 11.21 -2.93
N SER A 371 8.45 11.47 -2.11
CA SER A 371 7.76 10.42 -1.37
C SER A 371 6.75 9.64 -2.23
N LEU A 372 6.24 10.25 -3.30
CA LEU A 372 5.30 9.62 -4.24
C LEU A 372 6.04 9.23 -5.51
N THR A 373 6.19 7.93 -5.71
CA THR A 373 6.87 7.35 -6.85
C THR A 373 6.24 6.00 -7.24
N SER A 374 6.72 5.39 -8.30
CA SER A 374 6.26 4.07 -8.77
C SER A 374 7.46 3.22 -9.19
N SER A 375 7.39 1.93 -8.92
CA SER A 375 8.38 0.96 -9.41
C SER A 375 8.42 0.85 -10.94
N THR A 376 7.42 1.39 -11.65
CA THR A 376 7.33 1.42 -13.12
C THR A 376 7.92 2.67 -13.75
N ASN A 377 8.30 3.67 -12.96
CA ASN A 377 8.97 4.88 -13.45
C ASN A 377 10.38 4.53 -13.98
N ALA A 378 10.91 5.36 -14.89
CA ALA A 378 12.30 5.24 -15.37
C ALA A 378 13.29 5.30 -14.18
N ARG A 379 13.01 6.21 -13.23
CA ARG A 379 13.71 6.30 -11.93
C ARG A 379 12.70 6.27 -10.80
N THR A 380 12.94 5.45 -9.81
CA THR A 380 12.09 5.32 -8.62
C THR A 380 12.49 6.33 -7.55
N THR A 381 13.80 6.51 -7.35
CA THR A 381 14.35 7.49 -6.41
C THR A 381 14.83 8.72 -7.15
N LEU A 382 14.30 9.86 -6.76
CA LEU A 382 14.68 11.18 -7.29
C LEU A 382 15.05 12.05 -6.09
N ALA A 383 16.34 12.26 -5.90
CA ALA A 383 16.89 12.94 -4.73
C ALA A 383 17.65 14.21 -5.08
N MET A 384 17.59 15.17 -4.17
CA MET A 384 18.18 16.50 -4.28
C MET A 384 18.55 17.03 -2.90
N ILE A 385 19.55 17.90 -2.78
CA ILE A 385 19.78 18.70 -1.59
C ILE A 385 19.01 20.01 -1.69
N LEU A 386 18.21 20.30 -0.67
CA LEU A 386 17.50 21.56 -0.51
C LEU A 386 18.06 22.35 0.68
N PRO A 387 18.11 23.68 0.59
CA PRO A 387 18.29 24.50 1.78
C PRO A 387 17.11 24.31 2.73
N ARG A 388 17.29 24.64 4.00
CA ARG A 388 16.21 24.59 5.00
C ARG A 388 15.00 25.39 4.55
N CYS A 389 13.91 24.73 4.23
CA CYS A 389 12.66 25.32 3.77
C CYS A 389 11.47 24.40 4.09
N PRO A 390 10.25 24.98 4.17
CA PRO A 390 9.05 24.17 4.33
C PRO A 390 8.87 23.21 3.16
N THR A 391 8.73 21.91 3.44
CA THR A 391 8.44 20.88 2.40
C THR A 391 7.10 20.24 2.67
N SER A 392 6.34 19.98 1.61
CA SER A 392 5.07 19.23 1.71
C SER A 392 5.33 17.75 1.97
N GLN A 393 4.29 17.01 2.38
CA GLN A 393 4.36 15.55 2.55
C GLN A 393 4.75 14.77 1.28
N SER A 394 4.82 15.42 0.14
CA SER A 394 5.33 14.82 -1.11
C SER A 394 6.86 14.74 -1.18
N ILE A 395 7.55 15.30 -0.19
CA ILE A 395 8.99 15.22 0.00
C ILE A 395 9.27 14.53 1.34
N GLN A 396 10.17 13.56 1.31
CA GLN A 396 10.87 13.06 2.51
C GLN A 396 12.21 13.78 2.60
N LEU A 397 12.68 13.99 3.79
CA LEU A 397 13.99 14.58 4.03
C LEU A 397 14.82 13.80 5.05
N LEU A 398 16.12 14.00 4.96
CA LEU A 398 17.12 13.51 5.90
C LEU A 398 18.11 14.64 6.18
N GLN A 399 18.41 14.84 7.46
CA GLN A 399 19.48 15.71 7.90
C GLN A 399 20.58 14.91 8.58
N THR A 400 21.80 15.37 8.43
CA THR A 400 23.01 14.93 9.14
C THR A 400 23.88 16.16 9.39
N GLU A 401 24.66 16.14 10.44
CA GLU A 401 25.58 17.22 10.81
C GLU A 401 26.70 17.44 9.77
N SER A 402 27.02 16.40 8.97
CA SER A 402 28.08 16.42 7.98
C SER A 402 27.56 16.76 6.57
N GLU A 403 27.94 17.91 6.03
CA GLU A 403 27.64 18.28 4.64
C GLU A 403 28.29 17.30 3.63
N LEU A 404 29.45 16.72 3.96
CA LEU A 404 30.10 15.71 3.11
C LEU A 404 29.26 14.45 3.01
N ASP A 405 28.66 14.02 4.14
CA ASP A 405 27.75 12.86 4.16
C ASP A 405 26.49 13.13 3.34
N LEU A 406 25.94 14.35 3.38
CA LEU A 406 24.80 14.71 2.51
C LEU A 406 25.18 14.57 1.03
N LEU A 407 26.37 14.99 0.62
CA LEU A 407 26.81 14.86 -0.78
C LEU A 407 27.03 13.39 -1.17
N MET A 408 27.63 12.59 -0.29
CA MET A 408 27.81 11.15 -0.50
C MET A 408 26.44 10.45 -0.59
N LEU A 409 25.51 10.75 0.28
CA LEU A 409 24.16 10.21 0.28
C LEU A 409 23.37 10.66 -0.96
N LEU A 410 23.53 11.90 -1.44
CA LEU A 410 22.92 12.37 -2.68
C LEU A 410 23.37 11.51 -3.86
N GLY A 411 24.69 11.24 -3.97
CA GLY A 411 25.24 10.36 -4.98
C GLY A 411 24.68 8.95 -4.88
N LEU A 412 24.63 8.40 -3.67
CA LEU A 412 24.08 7.07 -3.40
C LEU A 412 22.60 6.98 -3.81
N PHE A 413 21.74 7.89 -3.32
CA PHE A 413 20.30 7.89 -3.58
C PHE A 413 19.96 8.04 -5.06
N ASN A 414 20.78 8.75 -5.82
CA ASN A 414 20.62 8.89 -7.26
C ASN A 414 21.35 7.79 -8.08
N SER A 415 22.02 6.85 -7.44
CA SER A 415 22.70 5.76 -8.13
C SER A 415 21.71 4.72 -8.67
N ILE A 416 22.09 4.03 -9.75
CA ILE A 416 21.30 2.94 -10.33
C ILE A 416 21.15 1.75 -9.35
N PRO A 417 22.21 1.31 -8.65
CA PRO A 417 22.06 0.25 -7.66
C PRO A 417 21.07 0.59 -6.54
N PHE A 418 21.13 1.80 -5.99
CA PHE A 418 20.21 2.21 -4.94
C PHE A 418 18.75 2.25 -5.45
N ASP A 419 18.51 2.81 -6.64
CA ASP A 419 17.22 2.84 -7.30
C ASP A 419 16.65 1.43 -7.50
N TYR A 420 17.50 0.48 -7.91
CA TYR A 420 17.13 -0.92 -8.06
C TYR A 420 16.67 -1.53 -6.71
N PHE A 421 17.44 -1.33 -5.63
CA PHE A 421 17.06 -1.85 -4.31
C PHE A 421 15.77 -1.20 -3.76
N VAL A 422 15.61 0.10 -3.92
CA VAL A 422 14.36 0.79 -3.53
C VAL A 422 13.18 0.21 -4.29
N ARG A 423 13.31 -0.02 -5.58
CA ARG A 423 12.28 -0.61 -6.45
C ARG A 423 11.85 -1.99 -5.96
N LEU A 424 12.79 -2.84 -5.55
CA LEU A 424 12.49 -4.16 -5.00
C LEU A 424 11.82 -4.10 -3.61
N LYS A 425 12.00 -3.02 -2.86
CA LYS A 425 11.41 -2.84 -1.52
C LYS A 425 10.06 -2.09 -1.54
N MET A 426 9.65 -1.55 -2.68
CA MET A 426 8.35 -0.90 -2.81
C MET A 426 7.23 -1.95 -2.82
N PRO A 427 6.10 -1.67 -2.14
CA PRO A 427 4.90 -2.50 -2.28
C PRO A 427 4.47 -2.59 -3.76
N GLY A 428 4.05 -3.77 -4.17
CA GLY A 428 3.57 -4.03 -5.53
C GLY A 428 2.17 -3.49 -5.78
#